data_20c62079aabe1fbe3188ef859021130a
#
_entry.id   20c62079aabe1fbe3188ef859021130a
#
_cell.length_a   1.000
_cell.length_b   1.000
_cell.length_c   1.000
_cell.angle_alpha   90.00
_cell.angle_beta   90.00
_cell.angle_gamma   90.00
#
_symmetry.space_group_name_H-M   'P 1'
#
loop_
_entity.id
_entity.type
_entity.pdbx_description
1 polymer ?
#
loop_
_entity_poly.entity_id
_entity_poly.type
_entity_poly.pdbx_seq_one_letter_code
_entity_poly.pdbx_strand_id
1 'polypeptide(L)'
;MTIMARARGRRSSVQASDWETVVHQSFALRARGFVFLLAALLAGLVPGSALLKAQEAPTAVIHIGLILPTAGTTPLQAAIAKSAADGMTYAEDDFQLNAELVGIDFKIVKETASGAAAVTAAADKLVAAGAFGVMGGFNYAEAKALGDWSKAKNVPFINLAASSDLLRNQQCTPTMFHMAPSAAMYMDALAGWYVRSNLRQWYIVYEDTDEGRAQYERFRASIRDRHFGAREVGATRLAVGASGGTSLVSAVRRANADAIFLLMGAEGQLRILAELDKGGITAQTTGFPYPETQLREFYEMSAKAAPTLGVGHCAAAWEGTIDAYGAREWNARYSSLFNEPLQMPAWSIYHAVKTFYESAVFGGGDTSAANIIAHMTNQDNVFDLHKGLGSTFRPWDRQLRQSLYLVKINANPKDRISGAILVGELPAIYMPGTELVERLDQLGDMQRQTKCK
;
A
#
# COMPACT_ATOMS: atom_id res chain seq x y z
N MET A 1 14.59 0.89 63.27
CA MET A 1 13.19 0.87 63.73
C MET A 1 12.34 0.77 62.46
N THR A 2 12.17 -0.40 62.05
CA THR A 2 11.09 -1.34 61.73
C THR A 2 9.78 -0.64 61.37
N ILE A 3 9.24 -0.84 60.14
CA ILE A 3 7.99 -1.51 59.85
C ILE A 3 7.93 -1.83 58.33
N MET A 4 7.90 -3.17 58.06
CA MET A 4 7.51 -3.76 56.77
C MET A 4 5.97 -3.71 56.63
N ALA A 5 5.45 -3.39 55.44
CA ALA A 5 4.09 -3.78 55.04
C ALA A 5 4.12 -4.43 53.64
N ARG A 6 3.85 -5.73 53.63
CA ARG A 6 3.59 -6.54 52.41
C ARG A 6 2.22 -6.19 51.84
N ALA A 7 2.18 -5.85 50.56
CA ALA A 7 0.94 -5.93 49.78
C ALA A 7 1.11 -7.03 48.71
N ARG A 8 0.33 -8.12 48.84
CA ARG A 8 0.17 -9.17 47.85
C ARG A 8 -0.83 -8.70 46.80
N GLY A 9 -0.38 -8.43 45.62
CA GLY A 9 -1.24 -8.23 44.44
C GLY A 9 -1.55 -9.59 43.77
N ARG A 10 -2.82 -9.91 43.65
CA ARG A 10 -3.34 -11.06 42.91
C ARG A 10 -3.05 -10.85 41.42
N ARG A 11 -2.33 -11.78 40.80
CA ARG A 11 -2.32 -11.96 39.35
C ARG A 11 -3.63 -12.66 38.95
N SER A 12 -4.49 -11.98 38.22
CA SER A 12 -5.56 -12.63 37.47
C SER A 12 -5.03 -13.08 36.12
N SER A 13 -4.89 -14.38 35.96
CA SER A 13 -4.64 -15.02 34.66
C SER A 13 -5.93 -14.94 33.85
N VAL A 14 -5.98 -14.10 32.82
CA VAL A 14 -7.02 -14.17 31.78
C VAL A 14 -6.58 -15.28 30.83
N GLN A 15 -7.39 -16.34 30.77
CA GLN A 15 -7.15 -17.46 29.87
C GLN A 15 -7.49 -17.08 28.42
N ALA A 16 -6.69 -17.61 27.49
CA ALA A 16 -6.77 -17.39 26.06
C ALA A 16 -8.02 -18.01 25.36
N SER A 17 -9.03 -18.44 26.12
CA SER A 17 -10.21 -19.14 25.59
C SER A 17 -11.40 -18.25 25.21
N ASP A 18 -11.36 -16.93 25.51
CA ASP A 18 -12.53 -16.08 25.32
C ASP A 18 -12.62 -15.39 23.95
N TRP A 19 -11.59 -15.46 23.14
CA TRP A 19 -11.57 -14.82 21.83
C TRP A 19 -12.21 -15.62 20.70
N GLU A 20 -12.18 -16.95 20.78
CA GLU A 20 -12.82 -17.81 19.77
C GLU A 20 -14.36 -17.77 19.84
N THR A 21 -14.92 -17.47 21.00
CA THR A 21 -16.38 -17.44 21.20
C THR A 21 -17.03 -16.16 20.64
N VAL A 22 -16.33 -15.05 20.60
CA VAL A 22 -16.85 -13.77 20.10
C VAL A 22 -16.89 -13.71 18.58
N VAL A 23 -15.91 -14.33 17.90
CA VAL A 23 -15.87 -14.38 16.44
C VAL A 23 -16.95 -15.28 15.87
N HIS A 24 -17.27 -16.41 16.53
CA HIS A 24 -18.34 -17.31 16.07
C HIS A 24 -19.77 -16.78 16.32
N GLN A 25 -19.99 -15.91 17.29
CA GLN A 25 -21.33 -15.36 17.54
C GLN A 25 -21.75 -14.25 16.57
N SER A 26 -20.81 -13.52 15.98
CA SER A 26 -21.09 -12.47 14.99
C SER A 26 -21.48 -13.04 13.62
N PHE A 27 -20.98 -14.22 13.28
CA PHE A 27 -21.33 -14.91 12.04
C PHE A 27 -22.69 -15.65 12.09
N ALA A 28 -23.14 -16.05 13.29
CA ALA A 28 -24.36 -16.84 13.43
C ALA A 28 -25.68 -16.01 13.42
N LEU A 29 -25.64 -14.69 13.63
CA LEU A 29 -26.84 -13.87 13.71
C LEU A 29 -27.30 -13.25 12.39
N ARG A 30 -26.47 -13.24 11.34
CA ARG A 30 -26.86 -12.74 10.00
C ARG A 30 -27.19 -13.83 8.99
N ALA A 31 -26.90 -15.12 9.30
CA ALA A 31 -27.22 -16.26 8.43
C ALA A 31 -28.64 -16.85 8.69
N ARG A 32 -29.46 -16.27 9.56
CA ARG A 32 -30.80 -16.81 9.94
C ARG A 32 -31.96 -16.37 9.04
N GLY A 33 -31.70 -15.69 7.92
CA GLY A 33 -32.73 -15.25 6.98
C GLY A 33 -33.01 -16.20 5.80
N PHE A 34 -32.25 -17.29 5.60
CA PHE A 34 -32.34 -18.07 4.36
C PHE A 34 -32.56 -19.60 4.52
N VAL A 35 -33.05 -20.07 5.67
CA VAL A 35 -33.37 -21.49 5.84
C VAL A 35 -34.77 -21.61 6.43
N PHE A 36 -35.80 -21.38 5.61
CA PHE A 36 -37.15 -21.93 5.81
C PHE A 36 -37.85 -22.08 4.45
N LEU A 37 -37.61 -23.22 3.77
CA LEU A 37 -38.52 -23.81 2.79
C LEU A 37 -37.99 -25.16 2.30
N LEU A 38 -37.95 -26.17 3.17
CA LEU A 38 -37.81 -27.55 2.77
C LEU A 38 -38.45 -28.47 3.79
N ALA A 39 -39.77 -28.53 3.81
CA ALA A 39 -40.52 -29.62 4.39
C ALA A 39 -42.00 -29.56 3.99
N ALA A 40 -42.34 -30.07 2.80
CA ALA A 40 -43.66 -30.66 2.50
C ALA A 40 -43.63 -31.14 1.04
N LEU A 41 -43.53 -32.45 0.84
CA LEU A 41 -44.28 -33.20 -0.19
C LEU A 41 -43.66 -34.58 -0.41
N LEU A 42 -44.05 -35.44 0.49
CA LEU A 42 -44.08 -36.88 0.20
C LEU A 42 -45.55 -37.21 -0.12
N ALA A 43 -45.93 -37.31 -1.37
CA ALA A 43 -46.96 -38.20 -1.88
C ALA A 43 -47.21 -37.96 -3.39
N GLY A 44 -47.05 -38.98 -4.22
CA GLY A 44 -47.57 -38.98 -5.59
C GLY A 44 -46.60 -39.54 -6.61
N LEU A 45 -46.56 -40.86 -6.80
CA LEU A 45 -45.99 -41.50 -8.01
C LEU A 45 -46.72 -41.05 -9.26
N VAL A 46 -46.00 -40.40 -10.19
CA VAL A 46 -46.30 -40.40 -11.64
C VAL A 46 -45.00 -40.47 -12.42
N PRO A 47 -44.80 -41.42 -13.34
CA PRO A 47 -43.61 -41.49 -14.17
C PRO A 47 -43.76 -40.55 -15.36
N GLY A 48 -43.13 -39.46 -15.30
CA GLY A 48 -42.98 -38.50 -16.40
C GLY A 48 -41.63 -37.79 -16.26
N SER A 49 -40.64 -38.21 -17.08
CA SER A 49 -39.32 -37.61 -17.13
C SER A 49 -39.42 -36.14 -17.62
N ALA A 50 -39.81 -35.21 -16.76
CA ALA A 50 -39.54 -33.81 -16.92
C ALA A 50 -38.23 -33.54 -16.19
N LEU A 51 -37.13 -33.48 -16.93
CA LEU A 51 -35.92 -32.80 -16.49
C LEU A 51 -36.32 -31.40 -16.04
N LEU A 52 -36.52 -31.22 -14.72
CA LEU A 52 -36.49 -29.91 -14.12
C LEU A 52 -35.05 -29.37 -14.39
N LYS A 53 -34.91 -28.58 -15.46
CA LYS A 53 -33.80 -27.65 -15.56
C LYS A 53 -33.90 -26.79 -14.29
N ALA A 54 -32.99 -27.03 -13.35
CA ALA A 54 -32.76 -26.08 -12.28
C ALA A 54 -32.51 -24.73 -12.98
N GLN A 55 -33.42 -23.80 -12.78
CA GLN A 55 -33.24 -22.44 -13.24
C GLN A 55 -32.06 -21.93 -12.43
N GLU A 56 -30.89 -21.86 -13.09
CA GLU A 56 -29.69 -21.29 -12.49
C GLU A 56 -30.08 -19.88 -11.96
N ALA A 57 -29.87 -19.67 -10.68
CA ALA A 57 -30.02 -18.35 -10.09
C ALA A 57 -29.13 -17.36 -10.89
N PRO A 58 -29.60 -16.13 -11.14
CA PRO A 58 -28.78 -15.17 -11.87
C PRO A 58 -27.45 -14.98 -11.16
N THR A 59 -26.36 -15.38 -11.81
CA THR A 59 -25.00 -15.26 -11.31
C THR A 59 -24.62 -13.78 -11.32
N ALA A 60 -24.23 -13.23 -10.19
CA ALA A 60 -23.68 -11.88 -10.18
C ALA A 60 -22.38 -11.85 -11.00
N VAL A 61 -22.19 -10.79 -11.78
CA VAL A 61 -21.00 -10.62 -12.64
C VAL A 61 -20.10 -9.56 -12.02
N ILE A 62 -18.89 -9.96 -11.66
CA ILE A 62 -17.86 -9.08 -11.06
C ILE A 62 -16.61 -9.11 -11.94
N HIS A 63 -16.57 -8.25 -12.95
CA HIS A 63 -15.40 -8.08 -13.81
C HIS A 63 -14.61 -6.83 -13.39
N ILE A 64 -13.35 -6.98 -13.05
CA ILE A 64 -12.44 -5.93 -12.57
C ILE A 64 -11.36 -5.69 -13.62
N GLY A 65 -11.14 -4.45 -14.02
CA GLY A 65 -10.10 -4.07 -14.98
C GLY A 65 -8.75 -3.81 -14.32
N LEU A 66 -7.67 -4.38 -14.85
CA LEU A 66 -6.31 -4.16 -14.39
C LEU A 66 -5.41 -3.73 -15.54
N ILE A 67 -4.71 -2.60 -15.35
CA ILE A 67 -3.66 -2.13 -16.26
C ILE A 67 -2.31 -2.50 -15.63
N LEU A 68 -1.66 -3.49 -16.21
CA LEU A 68 -0.29 -3.88 -15.85
C LEU A 68 0.74 -2.96 -16.48
N PRO A 69 1.83 -2.61 -15.79
CA PRO A 69 2.90 -1.83 -16.38
C PRO A 69 3.67 -2.68 -17.40
N THR A 70 4.21 -2.05 -18.43
CA THR A 70 5.14 -2.70 -19.35
C THR A 70 6.47 -3.01 -18.63
N ALA A 71 7.16 -4.06 -19.06
CA ALA A 71 8.43 -4.47 -18.43
C ALA A 71 9.54 -3.37 -18.51
N GLY A 72 9.39 -2.43 -19.44
CA GLY A 72 10.39 -1.36 -19.61
C GLY A 72 11.76 -1.89 -20.03
N THR A 73 12.78 -1.05 -19.89
CA THR A 73 14.16 -1.34 -20.32
C THR A 73 15.14 -1.52 -19.15
N THR A 74 14.76 -1.15 -17.95
CA THR A 74 15.61 -1.28 -16.75
C THR A 74 15.23 -2.52 -15.92
N PRO A 75 16.21 -3.09 -15.17
CA PRO A 75 15.92 -4.21 -14.26
C PRO A 75 14.80 -3.90 -13.25
N LEU A 76 14.71 -2.67 -12.74
CA LEU A 76 13.69 -2.27 -11.77
C LEU A 76 12.31 -2.19 -12.42
N GLN A 77 12.19 -1.68 -13.64
CA GLN A 77 10.92 -1.67 -14.38
C GLN A 77 10.43 -3.10 -14.67
N ALA A 78 11.36 -3.98 -15.09
CA ALA A 78 11.05 -5.40 -15.31
C ALA A 78 10.58 -6.09 -14.01
N ALA A 79 11.22 -5.78 -12.88
CA ALA A 79 10.86 -6.32 -11.57
C ALA A 79 9.47 -5.84 -11.10
N ILE A 80 9.12 -4.56 -11.33
CA ILE A 80 7.77 -4.06 -11.06
C ILE A 80 6.74 -4.80 -11.90
N ALA A 81 6.98 -4.95 -13.21
CA ALA A 81 6.05 -5.62 -14.11
C ALA A 81 5.86 -7.11 -13.71
N LYS A 82 6.95 -7.79 -13.34
CA LYS A 82 6.89 -9.16 -12.83
C LYS A 82 6.09 -9.24 -11.54
N SER A 83 6.43 -8.44 -10.54
CA SER A 83 5.72 -8.44 -9.25
C SER A 83 4.24 -8.09 -9.42
N ALA A 84 3.90 -7.19 -10.33
CA ALA A 84 2.52 -6.85 -10.65
C ALA A 84 1.77 -8.04 -11.29
N ALA A 85 2.39 -8.75 -12.22
CA ALA A 85 1.80 -9.92 -12.86
C ALA A 85 1.61 -11.09 -11.85
N ASP A 86 2.61 -11.32 -10.99
CA ASP A 86 2.52 -12.34 -9.94
C ASP A 86 1.39 -12.01 -8.95
N GLY A 87 1.26 -10.73 -8.55
CA GLY A 87 0.18 -10.28 -7.67
C GLY A 87 -1.21 -10.42 -8.28
N MET A 88 -1.34 -10.19 -9.59
CA MET A 88 -2.58 -10.45 -10.33
C MET A 88 -2.95 -11.93 -10.31
N THR A 89 -2.00 -12.81 -10.67
CA THR A 89 -2.23 -14.26 -10.67
C THR A 89 -2.61 -14.75 -9.28
N TYR A 90 -1.94 -14.26 -8.25
CA TYR A 90 -2.23 -14.60 -6.86
C TYR A 90 -3.64 -14.19 -6.43
N ALA A 91 -4.08 -13.00 -6.84
CA ALA A 91 -5.44 -12.54 -6.58
C ALA A 91 -6.49 -13.32 -7.38
N GLU A 92 -6.20 -13.61 -8.67
CA GLU A 92 -7.11 -14.36 -9.53
C GLU A 92 -7.39 -15.74 -8.95
N ASP A 93 -6.35 -16.48 -8.52
CA ASP A 93 -6.48 -17.80 -7.89
C ASP A 93 -7.38 -17.77 -6.64
N ASP A 94 -7.17 -16.79 -5.76
CA ASP A 94 -7.93 -16.69 -4.52
C ASP A 94 -9.39 -16.29 -4.73
N PHE A 95 -9.63 -15.28 -5.55
CA PHE A 95 -10.97 -14.73 -5.73
C PHE A 95 -11.81 -15.54 -6.69
N GLN A 96 -11.20 -16.26 -7.67
CA GLN A 96 -11.90 -17.18 -8.54
C GLN A 96 -12.53 -18.32 -7.74
N LEU A 97 -11.76 -18.96 -6.86
CA LEU A 97 -12.27 -20.04 -6.00
C LEU A 97 -13.41 -19.56 -5.08
N ASN A 98 -13.23 -18.40 -4.46
CA ASN A 98 -14.25 -17.83 -3.58
C ASN A 98 -15.54 -17.47 -4.34
N ALA A 99 -15.41 -16.93 -5.54
CA ALA A 99 -16.54 -16.57 -6.41
C ALA A 99 -17.34 -17.80 -6.86
N GLU A 100 -16.65 -18.87 -7.29
CA GLU A 100 -17.27 -20.13 -7.69
C GLU A 100 -18.13 -20.74 -6.58
N LEU A 101 -17.64 -20.69 -5.31
CA LEU A 101 -18.36 -21.21 -4.15
C LEU A 101 -19.70 -20.52 -3.88
N VAL A 102 -19.85 -19.26 -4.30
CA VAL A 102 -21.03 -18.44 -4.10
C VAL A 102 -21.79 -18.11 -5.39
N GLY A 103 -21.42 -18.74 -6.51
CA GLY A 103 -22.11 -18.59 -7.80
C GLY A 103 -21.91 -17.21 -8.44
N ILE A 104 -20.75 -16.59 -8.27
CA ILE A 104 -20.37 -15.32 -8.90
C ILE A 104 -19.48 -15.58 -10.12
N ASP A 105 -19.80 -14.95 -11.24
CA ASP A 105 -18.91 -14.88 -12.41
C ASP A 105 -17.85 -13.80 -12.14
N PHE A 106 -16.67 -14.21 -11.66
CA PHE A 106 -15.55 -13.34 -11.36
C PHE A 106 -14.49 -13.38 -12.45
N LYS A 107 -13.97 -12.18 -12.82
CA LYS A 107 -12.89 -12.10 -13.80
C LYS A 107 -12.03 -10.84 -13.57
N ILE A 108 -10.71 -11.00 -13.67
CA ILE A 108 -9.78 -9.91 -13.87
C ILE A 108 -9.52 -9.73 -15.37
N VAL A 109 -10.05 -8.66 -15.93
CA VAL A 109 -9.78 -8.27 -17.33
C VAL A 109 -8.51 -7.43 -17.33
N LYS A 110 -7.51 -7.80 -18.14
CA LYS A 110 -6.19 -7.15 -18.12
C LYS A 110 -5.79 -6.55 -19.45
N GLU A 111 -5.10 -5.42 -19.37
CA GLU A 111 -4.35 -4.77 -20.45
C GLU A 111 -2.93 -4.47 -19.95
N THR A 112 -1.96 -4.36 -20.85
CA THR A 112 -0.60 -3.96 -20.51
C THR A 112 -0.31 -2.63 -21.20
N ALA A 113 -0.04 -1.58 -20.42
CA ALA A 113 0.21 -0.26 -20.95
C ALA A 113 1.06 0.57 -20.00
N SER A 114 1.87 1.50 -20.55
CA SER A 114 2.58 2.51 -19.80
C SER A 114 2.54 3.84 -20.53
N GLY A 115 2.49 4.94 -19.75
CA GLY A 115 2.34 6.30 -20.24
C GLY A 115 0.87 6.76 -20.35
N ALA A 116 0.66 8.05 -20.13
CA ALA A 116 -0.66 8.66 -19.92
C ALA A 116 -1.71 8.31 -21.00
N ALA A 117 -1.36 8.42 -22.27
CA ALA A 117 -2.29 8.15 -23.38
C ALA A 117 -2.58 6.64 -23.53
N ALA A 118 -1.57 5.79 -23.34
CA ALA A 118 -1.74 4.34 -23.49
C ALA A 118 -2.60 3.76 -22.36
N VAL A 119 -2.44 4.23 -21.11
CA VAL A 119 -3.23 3.71 -19.97
C VAL A 119 -4.70 4.12 -20.05
N THR A 120 -5.02 5.32 -20.60
CA THR A 120 -6.42 5.72 -20.80
C THR A 120 -7.08 4.91 -21.92
N ALA A 121 -6.37 4.62 -23.02
CA ALA A 121 -6.84 3.74 -24.08
C ALA A 121 -7.04 2.29 -23.58
N ALA A 122 -6.16 1.80 -22.72
CA ALA A 122 -6.32 0.51 -22.06
C ALA A 122 -7.55 0.48 -21.15
N ALA A 123 -7.80 1.55 -20.40
CA ALA A 123 -8.97 1.66 -19.53
C ALA A 123 -10.29 1.63 -20.33
N ASP A 124 -10.37 2.31 -21.49
CA ASP A 124 -11.53 2.23 -22.38
C ASP A 124 -11.79 0.79 -22.87
N LYS A 125 -10.75 0.03 -23.20
CA LYS A 125 -10.89 -1.38 -23.61
C LYS A 125 -11.37 -2.25 -22.46
N LEU A 126 -10.86 -2.05 -21.24
CA LEU A 126 -11.25 -2.82 -20.05
C LEU A 126 -12.75 -2.62 -19.75
N VAL A 127 -13.24 -1.38 -19.80
CA VAL A 127 -14.67 -1.09 -19.62
C VAL A 127 -15.51 -1.66 -20.76
N ALA A 128 -15.04 -1.58 -22.00
CA ALA A 128 -15.72 -2.21 -23.14
C ALA A 128 -15.78 -3.75 -23.00
N ALA A 129 -14.84 -4.36 -22.29
CA ALA A 129 -14.84 -5.79 -21.96
C ALA A 129 -15.65 -6.13 -20.69
N GLY A 130 -16.38 -5.17 -20.11
CA GLY A 130 -17.30 -5.37 -19.01
C GLY A 130 -16.74 -5.07 -17.62
N ALA A 131 -15.53 -4.51 -17.49
CA ALA A 131 -15.01 -4.13 -16.18
C ALA A 131 -15.81 -2.95 -15.58
N PHE A 132 -16.26 -3.09 -14.34
CA PHE A 132 -17.00 -2.03 -13.64
C PHE A 132 -16.10 -0.97 -13.00
N GLY A 133 -14.85 -1.33 -12.72
CA GLY A 133 -13.82 -0.48 -12.12
C GLY A 133 -12.45 -0.81 -12.70
N VAL A 134 -11.51 0.12 -12.61
CA VAL A 134 -10.17 -0.02 -13.18
C VAL A 134 -9.11 0.18 -12.09
N MET A 135 -8.04 -0.61 -12.13
CA MET A 135 -6.86 -0.49 -11.28
C MET A 135 -5.63 -0.26 -12.15
N GLY A 136 -4.70 0.59 -11.68
CA GLY A 136 -3.48 0.92 -12.42
C GLY A 136 -2.75 2.12 -11.80
N GLY A 137 -1.88 2.78 -12.60
CA GLY A 137 -1.18 3.99 -12.18
C GLY A 137 0.05 3.67 -11.34
N PHE A 138 1.16 3.34 -12.02
CA PHE A 138 2.44 3.05 -11.36
C PHE A 138 3.32 4.29 -11.21
N ASN A 139 2.95 5.40 -11.83
CA ASN A 139 3.58 6.71 -11.66
C ASN A 139 2.55 7.84 -11.69
N TYR A 140 3.00 9.06 -11.35
CA TYR A 140 2.13 10.22 -11.26
C TYR A 140 1.38 10.54 -12.57
N ALA A 141 2.07 10.51 -13.71
CA ALA A 141 1.46 10.89 -14.99
C ALA A 141 0.35 9.91 -15.40
N GLU A 142 0.55 8.62 -15.19
CA GLU A 142 -0.45 7.58 -15.43
C GLU A 142 -1.64 7.69 -14.48
N ALA A 143 -1.39 7.82 -13.18
CA ALA A 143 -2.43 7.94 -12.17
C ALA A 143 -3.28 9.21 -12.37
N LYS A 144 -2.65 10.32 -12.77
CA LYS A 144 -3.38 11.55 -13.12
C LYS A 144 -4.28 11.35 -14.32
N ALA A 145 -3.75 10.78 -15.41
CA ALA A 145 -4.52 10.54 -16.62
C ALA A 145 -5.71 9.60 -16.38
N LEU A 146 -5.49 8.53 -15.61
CA LEU A 146 -6.55 7.60 -15.22
C LEU A 146 -7.56 8.24 -14.27
N GLY A 147 -7.14 9.12 -13.36
CA GLY A 147 -8.03 9.88 -12.50
C GLY A 147 -8.94 10.83 -13.27
N ASP A 148 -8.39 11.58 -14.24
CA ASP A 148 -9.18 12.46 -15.13
C ASP A 148 -10.16 11.64 -15.98
N TRP A 149 -9.70 10.52 -16.55
CA TRP A 149 -10.52 9.58 -17.31
C TRP A 149 -11.65 8.98 -16.44
N SER A 150 -11.33 8.51 -15.27
CA SER A 150 -12.26 7.93 -14.29
C SER A 150 -13.39 8.91 -13.95
N LYS A 151 -13.05 10.19 -13.69
CA LYS A 151 -14.01 11.25 -13.46
C LYS A 151 -14.91 11.48 -14.68
N ALA A 152 -14.34 11.54 -15.89
CA ALA A 152 -15.07 11.80 -17.12
C ALA A 152 -16.02 10.65 -17.48
N LYS A 153 -15.64 9.42 -17.20
CA LYS A 153 -16.42 8.21 -17.50
C LYS A 153 -17.33 7.77 -16.34
N ASN A 154 -17.18 8.36 -15.16
CA ASN A 154 -17.82 7.94 -13.91
C ASN A 154 -17.57 6.45 -13.61
N VAL A 155 -16.30 6.01 -13.73
CA VAL A 155 -15.84 4.65 -13.45
C VAL A 155 -14.91 4.67 -12.22
N PRO A 156 -15.14 3.85 -11.19
CA PRO A 156 -14.24 3.77 -10.04
C PRO A 156 -12.82 3.39 -10.47
N PHE A 157 -11.83 4.10 -9.94
CA PHE A 157 -10.42 3.86 -10.23
C PHE A 157 -9.61 3.73 -8.94
N ILE A 158 -8.78 2.68 -8.85
CA ILE A 158 -7.82 2.51 -7.76
C ILE A 158 -6.40 2.77 -8.29
N ASN A 159 -5.77 3.83 -7.79
CA ASN A 159 -4.35 4.12 -7.98
C ASN A 159 -3.50 3.16 -7.15
N LEU A 160 -2.68 2.33 -7.82
CA LEU A 160 -1.92 1.26 -7.19
C LEU A 160 -0.61 1.72 -6.55
N ALA A 161 0.10 2.70 -7.15
CA ALA A 161 1.47 2.97 -6.76
C ALA A 161 1.90 4.45 -6.73
N ALA A 162 1.18 5.36 -7.39
CA ALA A 162 1.56 6.77 -7.41
C ALA A 162 1.28 7.47 -6.07
N SER A 163 2.33 8.02 -5.46
CA SER A 163 2.30 8.63 -4.12
C SER A 163 2.11 10.15 -4.11
N SER A 164 2.04 10.83 -5.26
CA SER A 164 1.96 12.28 -5.33
C SER A 164 0.78 12.87 -4.56
N ASP A 165 1.05 13.84 -3.68
CA ASP A 165 0.03 14.54 -2.89
C ASP A 165 -0.92 15.38 -3.76
N LEU A 166 -0.51 15.76 -4.98
CA LEU A 166 -1.37 16.49 -5.92
C LEU A 166 -2.63 15.70 -6.25
N LEU A 167 -2.53 14.37 -6.38
CA LEU A 167 -3.65 13.47 -6.66
C LEU A 167 -4.68 13.39 -5.52
N ARG A 168 -4.27 13.76 -4.29
CA ARG A 168 -5.10 13.76 -3.09
C ARG A 168 -5.59 15.16 -2.70
N ASN A 169 -5.11 16.18 -3.41
CA ASN A 169 -5.39 17.58 -3.14
C ASN A 169 -5.99 18.27 -4.36
N GLN A 170 -5.18 19.00 -5.13
CA GLN A 170 -5.66 19.85 -6.24
C GLN A 170 -6.25 19.08 -7.41
N GLN A 171 -5.82 17.84 -7.60
CA GLN A 171 -6.20 16.97 -8.71
C GLN A 171 -7.02 15.75 -8.24
N CYS A 172 -7.53 15.81 -7.03
CA CYS A 172 -8.37 14.73 -6.51
C CYS A 172 -9.69 14.64 -7.29
N THR A 173 -10.21 13.43 -7.39
CA THR A 173 -11.51 13.16 -8.00
C THR A 173 -12.34 12.25 -7.11
N PRO A 174 -13.69 12.35 -7.12
CA PRO A 174 -14.53 11.52 -6.25
C PRO A 174 -14.51 10.03 -6.63
N THR A 175 -14.05 9.70 -7.85
CA THR A 175 -14.01 8.34 -8.40
C THR A 175 -12.65 7.66 -8.22
N MET A 176 -11.61 8.40 -7.79
CA MET A 176 -10.25 7.86 -7.63
C MET A 176 -9.94 7.57 -6.16
N PHE A 177 -9.52 6.35 -5.90
CA PHE A 177 -9.07 5.85 -4.59
C PHE A 177 -7.58 5.52 -4.64
N HIS A 178 -6.89 5.62 -3.50
CA HIS A 178 -5.44 5.46 -3.45
C HIS A 178 -5.06 4.29 -2.54
N MET A 179 -4.60 3.19 -3.14
CA MET A 179 -3.98 2.07 -2.44
C MET A 179 -2.57 2.45 -1.97
N ALA A 180 -1.80 3.11 -2.86
CA ALA A 180 -0.47 3.60 -2.51
C ALA A 180 -0.53 4.67 -1.42
N PRO A 181 0.38 4.64 -0.42
CA PRO A 181 0.55 5.74 0.53
C PRO A 181 0.89 7.05 -0.17
N SER A 182 0.44 8.18 0.39
CA SER A 182 0.80 9.50 -0.11
C SER A 182 2.25 9.86 0.22
N ALA A 183 2.83 10.84 -0.49
CA ALA A 183 4.14 11.37 -0.16
C ALA A 183 4.16 11.94 1.27
N ALA A 184 3.09 12.59 1.69
CA ALA A 184 2.92 13.05 3.07
C ALA A 184 3.00 11.91 4.09
N MET A 185 2.35 10.77 3.82
CA MET A 185 2.40 9.60 4.72
C MET A 185 3.82 9.08 4.88
N TYR A 186 4.55 8.92 3.77
CA TYR A 186 5.94 8.45 3.81
C TYR A 186 6.87 9.43 4.55
N MET A 187 6.72 10.74 4.27
CA MET A 187 7.54 11.75 4.92
C MET A 187 7.29 11.83 6.42
N ASP A 188 6.03 11.82 6.85
CA ASP A 188 5.65 11.83 8.26
C ASP A 188 6.14 10.58 8.99
N ALA A 189 6.06 9.41 8.35
CA ALA A 189 6.52 8.15 8.91
C ALA A 189 8.04 8.14 9.13
N LEU A 190 8.81 8.51 8.10
CA LEU A 190 10.27 8.60 8.17
C LEU A 190 10.71 9.66 9.17
N ALA A 191 10.17 10.88 9.09
CA ALA A 191 10.51 11.97 9.98
C ALA A 191 10.25 11.59 11.45
N GLY A 192 9.11 10.98 11.75
CA GLY A 192 8.78 10.51 13.09
C GLY A 192 9.78 9.50 13.64
N TRP A 193 10.19 8.54 12.80
CA TRP A 193 11.18 7.54 13.21
C TRP A 193 12.58 8.15 13.43
N TYR A 194 13.04 9.03 12.52
CA TYR A 194 14.35 9.66 12.64
C TYR A 194 14.46 10.54 13.89
N VAL A 195 13.43 11.33 14.20
CA VAL A 195 13.37 12.14 15.44
C VAL A 195 13.42 11.24 16.69
N ARG A 196 12.66 10.13 16.67
CA ARG A 196 12.66 9.17 17.78
C ARG A 196 14.04 8.52 17.95
N SER A 197 14.75 8.27 16.86
CA SER A 197 16.12 7.72 16.88
C SER A 197 17.18 8.77 17.21
N ASN A 198 16.78 9.96 17.62
CA ASN A 198 17.64 11.11 17.94
C ASN A 198 18.49 11.61 16.77
N LEU A 199 18.10 11.34 15.55
CA LEU A 199 18.71 11.86 14.33
C LEU A 199 17.93 13.12 13.92
N ARG A 200 18.47 14.29 14.21
CA ARG A 200 17.70 15.55 14.18
C ARG A 200 18.25 16.61 13.24
N GLN A 201 19.44 16.43 12.70
CA GLN A 201 20.08 17.34 11.75
C GLN A 201 20.02 16.71 10.35
N TRP A 202 19.15 17.24 9.48
CA TRP A 202 18.81 16.60 8.22
C TRP A 202 19.34 17.39 7.02
N TYR A 203 20.03 16.68 6.14
CA TYR A 203 20.46 17.21 4.84
C TYR A 203 19.57 16.60 3.75
N ILE A 204 19.08 17.44 2.82
CA ILE A 204 18.13 16.99 1.81
C ILE A 204 18.77 17.14 0.43
N VAL A 205 18.76 16.05 -0.35
CA VAL A 205 19.18 16.07 -1.76
C VAL A 205 17.94 15.77 -2.60
N TYR A 206 17.60 16.65 -3.53
CA TYR A 206 16.41 16.48 -4.34
C TYR A 206 16.63 16.83 -5.81
N GLU A 207 15.89 16.17 -6.70
CA GLU A 207 15.92 16.47 -8.13
C GLU A 207 15.14 17.74 -8.47
N ASP A 208 15.64 18.51 -9.42
CA ASP A 208 15.00 19.72 -9.94
C ASP A 208 13.89 19.39 -10.94
N THR A 209 12.89 18.67 -10.43
CA THR A 209 11.62 18.37 -11.09
C THR A 209 10.49 18.97 -10.28
N ASP A 210 9.30 19.07 -10.87
CA ASP A 210 8.11 19.51 -10.12
C ASP A 210 7.83 18.56 -8.93
N GLU A 211 7.99 17.26 -9.15
CA GLU A 211 7.80 16.26 -8.09
C GLU A 211 8.87 16.37 -7.00
N GLY A 212 10.15 16.47 -7.36
CA GLY A 212 11.24 16.61 -6.40
C GLY A 212 11.12 17.89 -5.56
N ARG A 213 10.71 19.00 -6.18
CA ARG A 213 10.41 20.25 -5.45
C ARG A 213 9.20 20.10 -4.53
N ALA A 214 8.12 19.47 -4.99
CA ALA A 214 6.95 19.21 -4.18
C ALA A 214 7.27 18.30 -2.97
N GLN A 215 8.08 17.27 -3.17
CA GLN A 215 8.56 16.40 -2.08
C GLN A 215 9.43 17.16 -1.08
N TYR A 216 10.33 18.02 -1.54
CA TYR A 216 11.15 18.85 -0.68
C TYR A 216 10.31 19.79 0.20
N GLU A 217 9.34 20.49 -0.38
CA GLU A 217 8.42 21.34 0.39
C GLU A 217 7.53 20.53 1.35
N ARG A 218 7.09 19.34 0.95
CA ARG A 218 6.35 18.42 1.82
C ARG A 218 7.20 17.99 3.01
N PHE A 219 8.47 17.68 2.79
CA PHE A 219 9.38 17.28 3.84
C PHE A 219 9.61 18.41 4.86
N ARG A 220 9.79 19.63 4.38
CA ARG A 220 9.87 20.82 5.24
C ARG A 220 8.58 21.08 6.04
N ALA A 221 7.43 20.84 5.41
CA ALA A 221 6.14 20.92 6.10
C ALA A 221 6.04 19.88 7.23
N SER A 222 6.50 18.65 6.99
CA SER A 222 6.53 17.59 8.03
C SER A 222 7.39 18.01 9.24
N ILE A 223 8.58 18.59 9.01
CA ILE A 223 9.42 19.15 10.10
C ILE A 223 8.67 20.23 10.86
N ARG A 224 8.14 21.23 10.15
CA ARG A 224 7.50 22.40 10.75
C ARG A 224 6.24 22.06 11.55
N ASP A 225 5.42 21.16 11.01
CA ASP A 225 4.05 20.97 11.50
C ASP A 225 3.92 19.78 12.45
N ARG A 226 4.88 18.84 12.45
CA ARG A 226 4.77 17.59 13.21
C ARG A 226 6.02 17.16 13.97
N HIS A 227 7.20 17.51 13.50
CA HIS A 227 8.47 16.98 14.02
C HIS A 227 9.43 18.08 14.48
N PHE A 228 8.96 18.90 15.40
CA PHE A 228 9.65 20.11 15.92
C PHE A 228 11.05 19.88 16.50
N GLY A 229 11.41 18.61 16.76
CA GLY A 229 12.75 18.29 17.25
C GLY A 229 13.81 18.21 16.16
N ALA A 230 13.41 18.20 14.89
CA ALA A 230 14.32 18.13 13.74
C ALA A 230 14.54 19.51 13.11
N ARG A 231 15.64 19.63 12.38
CA ARG A 231 15.96 20.83 11.59
C ARG A 231 16.68 20.45 10.29
N GLU A 232 16.39 21.20 9.25
CA GLU A 232 17.17 21.19 8.02
C GLU A 232 18.50 21.89 8.27
N VAL A 233 19.63 21.21 8.00
CA VAL A 233 20.98 21.76 8.13
C VAL A 233 21.59 22.08 6.76
N GLY A 234 20.91 21.72 5.67
CA GLY A 234 21.27 22.06 4.31
C GLY A 234 20.47 21.29 3.29
N ALA A 235 20.47 21.78 2.06
CA ALA A 235 19.85 21.12 0.94
C ALA A 235 20.68 21.29 -0.34
N THR A 236 20.62 20.31 -1.22
CA THR A 236 21.19 20.38 -2.58
C THR A 236 20.15 19.99 -3.60
N ARG A 237 19.90 20.88 -4.56
CA ARG A 237 19.08 20.65 -5.74
C ARG A 237 19.96 20.19 -6.88
N LEU A 238 19.62 19.08 -7.52
CA LEU A 238 20.34 18.50 -8.64
C LEU A 238 19.45 18.42 -9.88
N ALA A 239 20.02 18.71 -11.04
CA ALA A 239 19.33 18.39 -12.29
C ALA A 239 19.12 16.86 -12.41
N VAL A 240 18.09 16.44 -13.14
CA VAL A 240 17.81 15.02 -13.37
C VAL A 240 19.04 14.35 -13.99
N GLY A 241 19.45 13.24 -13.41
CA GLY A 241 20.62 12.49 -13.88
C GLY A 241 21.98 13.12 -13.51
N ALA A 242 22.00 14.28 -12.85
CA ALA A 242 23.26 14.91 -12.45
C ALA A 242 23.94 14.19 -11.28
N SER A 243 25.27 14.29 -11.26
CA SER A 243 26.15 13.91 -10.15
C SER A 243 26.23 15.06 -9.15
N GLY A 244 26.29 14.75 -7.86
CA GLY A 244 26.58 15.72 -6.81
C GLY A 244 28.09 16.00 -6.67
N GLY A 245 28.90 15.01 -7.02
CA GLY A 245 30.35 15.09 -7.01
C GLY A 245 30.94 15.46 -5.65
N THR A 246 32.18 15.95 -5.70
CA THR A 246 32.93 16.39 -4.50
C THR A 246 32.27 17.57 -3.80
N SER A 247 31.50 18.39 -4.52
CA SER A 247 30.79 19.54 -3.98
C SER A 247 29.66 19.10 -3.01
N LEU A 248 28.88 18.10 -3.38
CA LEU A 248 27.84 17.53 -2.52
C LEU A 248 28.45 16.88 -1.27
N VAL A 249 29.46 16.01 -1.45
CA VAL A 249 30.16 15.36 -0.34
C VAL A 249 30.71 16.41 0.65
N SER A 250 31.33 17.48 0.15
CA SER A 250 31.86 18.56 0.96
C SER A 250 30.75 19.34 1.68
N ALA A 251 29.60 19.57 1.02
CA ALA A 251 28.46 20.26 1.61
C ALA A 251 27.83 19.45 2.75
N VAL A 252 27.58 18.16 2.51
CA VAL A 252 27.04 17.24 3.54
C VAL A 252 27.98 17.17 4.74
N ARG A 253 29.29 17.04 4.50
CA ARG A 253 30.29 16.98 5.59
C ARG A 253 30.33 18.26 6.42
N ARG A 254 30.30 19.44 5.79
CA ARG A 254 30.25 20.73 6.52
C ARG A 254 28.96 20.92 7.30
N ALA A 255 27.84 20.39 6.80
CA ALA A 255 26.55 20.50 7.47
C ALA A 255 26.47 19.63 8.74
N ASN A 256 27.38 18.68 8.92
CA ASN A 256 27.37 17.74 10.05
C ASN A 256 25.99 17.11 10.26
N ALA A 257 25.42 16.59 9.16
CA ALA A 257 24.08 16.01 9.19
C ALA A 257 24.07 14.65 9.92
N ASP A 258 23.01 14.40 10.69
CA ASP A 258 22.73 13.10 11.28
C ASP A 258 22.08 12.15 10.25
N ALA A 259 21.26 12.73 9.37
CA ALA A 259 20.53 11.99 8.36
C ALA A 259 20.52 12.73 7.02
N ILE A 260 20.52 11.96 5.92
CA ILE A 260 20.42 12.44 4.55
C ILE A 260 19.17 11.83 3.90
N PHE A 261 18.36 12.68 3.28
CA PHE A 261 17.17 12.28 2.55
C PHE A 261 17.36 12.51 1.06
N LEU A 262 17.14 11.47 0.25
CA LEU A 262 17.27 11.48 -1.20
C LEU A 262 15.87 11.52 -1.84
N LEU A 263 15.42 12.71 -2.23
CA LEU A 263 14.09 12.92 -2.84
C LEU A 263 14.24 12.92 -4.37
N MET A 264 14.44 11.73 -4.91
CA MET A 264 14.71 11.51 -6.34
C MET A 264 14.37 10.07 -6.72
N GLY A 265 14.27 9.80 -8.03
CA GLY A 265 14.00 8.47 -8.56
C GLY A 265 15.09 7.44 -8.22
N ALA A 266 14.80 6.17 -8.42
CA ALA A 266 15.66 5.05 -8.00
C ALA A 266 17.11 5.15 -8.54
N GLU A 267 17.28 5.49 -9.83
CA GLU A 267 18.61 5.66 -10.43
C GLU A 267 19.39 6.82 -9.79
N GLY A 268 18.71 7.93 -9.51
CA GLY A 268 19.28 9.07 -8.78
C GLY A 268 19.73 8.67 -7.38
N GLN A 269 18.91 7.93 -6.65
CA GLN A 269 19.24 7.44 -5.31
C GLN A 269 20.50 6.56 -5.35
N LEU A 270 20.56 5.57 -6.24
CA LEU A 270 21.74 4.68 -6.39
C LEU A 270 23.00 5.47 -6.68
N ARG A 271 22.95 6.45 -7.59
CA ARG A 271 24.08 7.28 -7.96
C ARG A 271 24.59 8.13 -6.79
N ILE A 272 23.68 8.82 -6.09
CA ILE A 272 24.06 9.69 -4.97
C ILE A 272 24.51 8.87 -3.76
N LEU A 273 23.91 7.72 -3.49
CA LEU A 273 24.39 6.78 -2.45
C LEU A 273 25.83 6.38 -2.72
N ALA A 274 26.17 5.96 -3.96
CA ALA A 274 27.52 5.57 -4.33
C ALA A 274 28.54 6.73 -4.19
N GLU A 275 28.14 7.95 -4.55
CA GLU A 275 28.99 9.14 -4.41
C GLU A 275 29.27 9.49 -2.94
N LEU A 276 28.25 9.48 -2.11
CA LEU A 276 28.37 9.77 -0.67
C LEU A 276 29.18 8.69 0.05
N ASP A 277 28.94 7.42 -0.27
CA ASP A 277 29.66 6.28 0.30
C ASP A 277 31.14 6.33 -0.04
N LYS A 278 31.48 6.53 -1.34
CA LYS A 278 32.86 6.76 -1.80
C LYS A 278 33.49 7.99 -1.16
N GLY A 279 32.71 9.00 -0.86
CA GLY A 279 33.13 10.20 -0.15
C GLY A 279 33.34 10.00 1.35
N GLY A 280 33.12 8.80 1.90
CA GLY A 280 33.29 8.48 3.32
C GLY A 280 32.27 9.19 4.23
N ILE A 281 31.06 9.44 3.73
CA ILE A 281 29.96 9.94 4.54
C ILE A 281 29.44 8.76 5.38
N THR A 282 29.11 9.03 6.64
CA THR A 282 28.60 8.03 7.60
C THR A 282 27.23 8.37 8.17
N ALA A 283 26.62 9.49 7.74
CA ALA A 283 25.28 9.90 8.15
C ALA A 283 24.24 8.87 7.67
N GLN A 284 23.23 8.61 8.47
CA GLN A 284 22.14 7.70 8.10
C GLN A 284 21.46 8.22 6.82
N THR A 285 21.40 7.41 5.79
CA THR A 285 20.83 7.83 4.51
C THR A 285 19.59 7.04 4.16
N THR A 286 18.55 7.71 3.67
CA THR A 286 17.31 7.09 3.16
C THR A 286 16.85 7.80 1.91
N GLY A 287 16.19 7.06 1.00
CA GLY A 287 15.56 7.62 -0.19
C GLY A 287 14.04 7.71 -0.05
N PHE A 288 13.43 8.50 -0.93
CA PHE A 288 11.98 8.50 -1.07
C PHE A 288 11.51 7.13 -1.59
N PRO A 289 10.48 6.52 -0.95
CA PRO A 289 10.06 5.16 -1.26
C PRO A 289 9.15 5.10 -2.49
N TYR A 290 9.72 5.26 -3.67
CA TYR A 290 9.05 4.95 -4.93
C TYR A 290 8.78 3.45 -5.06
N PRO A 291 7.87 3.01 -5.95
CA PRO A 291 7.64 1.57 -6.17
C PRO A 291 8.92 0.79 -6.45
N GLU A 292 9.81 1.35 -7.28
CA GLU A 292 11.10 0.77 -7.64
C GLU A 292 12.04 0.60 -6.45
N THR A 293 12.03 1.56 -5.51
CA THR A 293 12.95 1.57 -4.37
C THR A 293 12.49 0.70 -3.20
N GLN A 294 11.32 0.07 -3.32
CA GLN A 294 10.79 -0.89 -2.35
C GLN A 294 10.95 -2.34 -2.81
N LEU A 295 11.74 -2.59 -3.87
CA LEU A 295 11.98 -3.91 -4.43
C LEU A 295 13.30 -4.51 -3.95
N ARG A 296 13.37 -5.83 -3.90
CA ARG A 296 14.60 -6.58 -3.60
C ARG A 296 15.71 -6.26 -4.59
N GLU A 297 15.38 -6.07 -5.86
CA GLU A 297 16.31 -5.64 -6.91
C GLU A 297 16.99 -4.33 -6.56
N PHE A 298 16.23 -3.35 -6.08
CA PHE A 298 16.80 -2.07 -5.64
C PHE A 298 17.68 -2.25 -4.40
N TYR A 299 17.28 -3.07 -3.44
CA TYR A 299 18.05 -3.33 -2.21
C TYR A 299 19.41 -3.96 -2.55
N GLU A 300 19.44 -4.93 -3.45
CA GLU A 300 20.67 -5.56 -3.95
C GLU A 300 21.55 -4.55 -4.67
N MET A 301 20.97 -3.73 -5.58
CA MET A 301 21.69 -2.69 -6.30
C MET A 301 22.24 -1.63 -5.35
N SER A 302 21.46 -1.21 -4.34
CA SER A 302 21.85 -0.23 -3.34
C SER A 302 23.01 -0.73 -2.48
N ALA A 303 22.93 -1.94 -1.95
CA ALA A 303 24.01 -2.56 -1.17
C ALA A 303 25.30 -2.72 -1.98
N LYS A 304 25.19 -3.05 -3.27
CA LYS A 304 26.34 -3.16 -4.18
C LYS A 304 26.96 -1.80 -4.52
N ALA A 305 26.13 -0.79 -4.79
CA ALA A 305 26.59 0.53 -5.18
C ALA A 305 27.21 1.31 -4.02
N ALA A 306 26.72 1.11 -2.81
CA ALA A 306 27.10 1.83 -1.60
C ALA A 306 27.10 0.87 -0.39
N PRO A 307 28.16 0.07 -0.20
CA PRO A 307 28.19 -0.99 0.84
C PRO A 307 27.93 -0.51 2.26
N THR A 308 28.23 0.76 2.56
CA THR A 308 28.00 1.36 3.88
C THR A 308 26.64 2.06 3.95
N LEU A 309 26.34 2.96 3.04
CA LEU A 309 25.14 3.78 3.06
C LEU A 309 23.92 3.08 2.43
N GLY A 310 24.15 2.24 1.43
CA GLY A 310 23.12 1.55 0.66
C GLY A 310 22.41 0.40 1.42
N VAL A 311 22.87 0.09 2.63
CA VAL A 311 22.24 -0.87 3.55
C VAL A 311 21.50 -0.17 4.71
N GLY A 312 21.05 1.05 4.47
CA GLY A 312 20.34 1.90 5.41
C GLY A 312 18.89 1.46 5.65
N HIS A 313 18.16 2.35 6.32
CA HIS A 313 16.73 2.18 6.58
C HIS A 313 15.90 2.85 5.49
N CYS A 314 14.76 2.26 5.16
CA CYS A 314 13.77 2.86 4.27
C CYS A 314 12.34 2.59 4.77
N ALA A 315 11.40 3.43 4.35
CA ALA A 315 9.99 3.14 4.55
C ALA A 315 9.47 2.27 3.40
N ALA A 316 8.56 1.36 3.71
CA ALA A 316 7.90 0.52 2.73
C ALA A 316 6.40 0.45 3.00
N ALA A 317 5.62 0.37 1.92
CA ALA A 317 4.19 0.11 2.04
C ALA A 317 3.92 -1.35 2.42
N TRP A 318 4.76 -2.28 1.98
CA TRP A 318 4.68 -3.68 2.32
C TRP A 318 6.07 -4.31 2.47
N GLU A 319 6.17 -5.31 3.33
CA GLU A 319 7.36 -6.14 3.50
C GLU A 319 6.98 -7.63 3.63
N GLY A 320 7.52 -8.47 2.76
CA GLY A 320 7.17 -9.88 2.67
C GLY A 320 7.59 -10.75 3.87
N THR A 321 8.29 -10.17 4.85
CA THR A 321 8.65 -10.84 6.11
C THR A 321 7.74 -10.48 7.29
N ILE A 322 6.66 -9.71 7.04
CA ILE A 322 5.65 -9.42 8.07
C ILE A 322 4.98 -10.72 8.49
N ASP A 323 4.90 -10.95 9.82
CA ASP A 323 4.35 -12.16 10.43
C ASP A 323 3.14 -11.89 11.35
N ALA A 324 2.64 -10.66 11.35
CA ALA A 324 1.45 -10.24 12.07
C ALA A 324 0.20 -10.20 11.16
N TYR A 325 -0.96 -10.13 11.76
CA TYR A 325 -2.26 -9.89 11.07
C TYR A 325 -2.58 -10.90 9.94
N GLY A 326 -2.19 -12.17 10.11
CA GLY A 326 -2.37 -13.20 9.08
C GLY A 326 -1.41 -13.12 7.90
N ALA A 327 -0.48 -12.16 7.92
CA ALA A 327 0.45 -11.95 6.81
C ALA A 327 1.48 -13.09 6.66
N ARG A 328 1.83 -13.80 7.74
CA ARG A 328 2.83 -14.89 7.69
C ARG A 328 2.45 -15.98 6.69
N GLU A 329 1.27 -16.55 6.86
CA GLU A 329 0.77 -17.64 6.03
C GLU A 329 0.54 -17.17 4.59
N TRP A 330 0.03 -15.95 4.44
CA TRP A 330 -0.23 -15.32 3.16
C TRP A 330 1.08 -15.05 2.37
N ASN A 331 2.10 -14.48 3.01
CA ASN A 331 3.44 -14.29 2.45
C ASN A 331 4.11 -15.63 2.11
N ALA A 332 4.01 -16.63 2.99
CA ALA A 332 4.60 -17.95 2.77
C ALA A 332 3.98 -18.66 1.55
N ARG A 333 2.66 -18.57 1.40
CA ARG A 333 1.96 -19.13 0.23
C ARG A 333 2.39 -18.42 -1.05
N TYR A 334 2.46 -17.09 -1.08
CA TYR A 334 2.98 -16.34 -2.23
C TYR A 334 4.39 -16.79 -2.59
N SER A 335 5.29 -16.83 -1.60
CA SER A 335 6.69 -17.23 -1.82
C SER A 335 6.81 -18.67 -2.32
N SER A 336 5.95 -19.56 -1.89
CA SER A 336 5.89 -20.94 -2.37
C SER A 336 5.47 -21.05 -3.85
N LEU A 337 4.58 -20.16 -4.32
CA LEU A 337 4.10 -20.15 -5.72
C LEU A 337 5.10 -19.49 -6.68
N PHE A 338 5.70 -18.39 -6.27
CA PHE A 338 6.50 -17.53 -7.16
C PHE A 338 8.02 -17.59 -6.91
N ASN A 339 8.46 -18.27 -5.85
CA ASN A 339 9.85 -18.30 -5.37
C ASN A 339 10.45 -16.90 -5.13
N GLU A 340 9.62 -15.95 -4.73
CA GLU A 340 9.93 -14.55 -4.48
C GLU A 340 9.24 -14.06 -3.19
N PRO A 341 9.82 -13.09 -2.46
CA PRO A 341 9.07 -12.42 -1.41
C PRO A 341 7.95 -11.58 -2.02
N LEU A 342 6.81 -11.55 -1.34
CA LEU A 342 5.72 -10.68 -1.77
C LEU A 342 6.14 -9.22 -1.58
N GLN A 343 6.15 -8.45 -2.66
CA GLN A 343 6.61 -7.07 -2.71
C GLN A 343 5.44 -6.10 -2.91
N MET A 344 5.69 -4.80 -2.76
CA MET A 344 4.68 -3.75 -2.78
C MET A 344 3.75 -3.80 -4.01
N PRO A 345 4.22 -3.99 -5.27
CA PRO A 345 3.31 -4.05 -6.43
C PRO A 345 2.33 -5.21 -6.36
N ALA A 346 2.79 -6.41 -5.94
CA ALA A 346 1.94 -7.58 -5.77
C ALA A 346 0.92 -7.38 -4.64
N TRP A 347 1.36 -6.83 -3.49
CA TRP A 347 0.48 -6.48 -2.38
C TRP A 347 -0.62 -5.50 -2.81
N SER A 348 -0.25 -4.45 -3.52
CA SER A 348 -1.17 -3.40 -3.95
C SER A 348 -2.25 -3.93 -4.90
N ILE A 349 -1.87 -4.77 -5.87
CA ILE A 349 -2.81 -5.37 -6.82
C ILE A 349 -3.77 -6.32 -6.11
N TYR A 350 -3.23 -7.26 -5.32
CA TYR A 350 -4.07 -8.22 -4.61
C TYR A 350 -5.14 -7.53 -3.76
N HIS A 351 -4.74 -6.54 -2.97
CA HIS A 351 -5.67 -5.84 -2.09
C HIS A 351 -6.59 -4.86 -2.81
N ALA A 352 -6.20 -4.34 -3.96
CA ALA A 352 -7.10 -3.57 -4.81
C ALA A 352 -8.19 -4.46 -5.44
N VAL A 353 -7.84 -5.67 -5.90
CA VAL A 353 -8.81 -6.68 -6.34
C VAL A 353 -9.77 -7.02 -5.19
N LYS A 354 -9.22 -7.34 -3.99
CA LYS A 354 -10.01 -7.61 -2.80
C LYS A 354 -10.98 -6.48 -2.49
N THR A 355 -10.52 -5.24 -2.51
CA THR A 355 -11.33 -4.05 -2.23
C THR A 355 -12.50 -3.93 -3.19
N PHE A 356 -12.28 -4.08 -4.49
CA PHE A 356 -13.35 -4.04 -5.49
C PHE A 356 -14.30 -5.23 -5.37
N TYR A 357 -13.77 -6.44 -5.20
CA TYR A 357 -14.55 -7.66 -5.02
C TYR A 357 -15.48 -7.55 -3.81
N GLU A 358 -14.94 -7.22 -2.64
CA GLU A 358 -15.73 -7.04 -1.41
C GLU A 358 -16.76 -5.92 -1.55
N SER A 359 -16.40 -4.79 -2.19
CA SER A 359 -17.34 -3.69 -2.42
C SER A 359 -18.54 -4.11 -3.28
N ALA A 360 -18.32 -4.94 -4.29
CA ALA A 360 -19.39 -5.47 -5.12
C ALA A 360 -20.23 -6.53 -4.38
N VAL A 361 -19.57 -7.50 -3.71
CA VAL A 361 -20.25 -8.59 -3.00
C VAL A 361 -21.10 -8.05 -1.84
N PHE A 362 -20.53 -7.21 -0.98
CA PHE A 362 -21.25 -6.63 0.16
C PHE A 362 -22.26 -5.56 -0.25
N GLY A 363 -22.12 -5.00 -1.45
CA GLY A 363 -23.12 -4.15 -2.09
C GLY A 363 -24.28 -4.92 -2.74
N GLY A 364 -24.41 -6.23 -2.48
CA GLY A 364 -25.49 -7.07 -3.02
C GLY A 364 -25.33 -7.45 -4.48
N GLY A 365 -24.11 -7.41 -5.02
CA GLY A 365 -23.79 -7.67 -6.43
C GLY A 365 -23.99 -6.47 -7.35
N ASP A 366 -24.36 -5.30 -6.81
CA ASP A 366 -24.48 -4.06 -7.58
C ASP A 366 -23.09 -3.48 -7.85
N THR A 367 -22.65 -3.57 -9.10
CA THR A 367 -21.36 -3.05 -9.59
C THR A 367 -21.46 -1.62 -10.12
N SER A 368 -22.57 -0.91 -9.92
CA SER A 368 -22.68 0.50 -10.30
C SER A 368 -21.63 1.38 -9.60
N ALA A 369 -21.11 2.38 -10.30
CA ALA A 369 -20.12 3.30 -9.73
C ALA A 369 -20.60 3.92 -8.40
N ALA A 370 -21.87 4.25 -8.30
CA ALA A 370 -22.46 4.85 -7.10
C ALA A 370 -22.38 3.90 -5.91
N ASN A 371 -22.73 2.62 -6.08
CA ASN A 371 -22.67 1.63 -5.02
C ASN A 371 -21.23 1.33 -4.59
N ILE A 372 -20.33 1.12 -5.54
CA ILE A 372 -18.91 0.85 -5.24
C ILE A 372 -18.27 2.03 -4.49
N ILE A 373 -18.48 3.27 -4.95
CA ILE A 373 -17.95 4.47 -4.29
C ILE A 373 -18.56 4.63 -2.89
N ALA A 374 -19.87 4.42 -2.75
CA ALA A 374 -20.54 4.51 -1.45
C ALA A 374 -19.98 3.49 -0.46
N HIS A 375 -19.78 2.23 -0.91
CA HIS A 375 -19.20 1.18 -0.07
C HIS A 375 -17.77 1.52 0.35
N MET A 376 -16.90 1.94 -0.58
CA MET A 376 -15.50 2.27 -0.29
C MET A 376 -15.34 3.51 0.59
N THR A 377 -16.29 4.43 0.58
CA THR A 377 -16.25 5.66 1.40
C THR A 377 -16.95 5.54 2.75
N ASN A 378 -17.71 4.48 2.97
CA ASN A 378 -18.33 4.23 4.26
C ASN A 378 -17.26 3.85 5.29
N GLN A 379 -17.20 4.60 6.39
CA GLN A 379 -16.19 4.44 7.44
C GLN A 379 -16.41 3.19 8.31
N ASP A 380 -17.58 2.57 8.24
CA ASP A 380 -17.89 1.32 8.93
C ASP A 380 -17.36 0.09 8.15
N ASN A 381 -17.02 0.27 6.88
CA ASN A 381 -16.47 -0.78 6.02
C ASN A 381 -14.95 -0.83 6.15
N VAL A 382 -14.45 -1.75 6.96
CA VAL A 382 -13.03 -1.99 7.18
C VAL A 382 -12.55 -3.09 6.25
N PHE A 383 -11.48 -2.81 5.50
CA PHE A 383 -10.85 -3.78 4.61
C PHE A 383 -9.72 -4.51 5.34
N ASP A 384 -9.71 -5.82 5.30
CA ASP A 384 -8.58 -6.61 5.78
C ASP A 384 -7.48 -6.64 4.70
N LEU A 385 -6.39 -5.94 4.97
CA LEU A 385 -5.25 -5.78 4.07
C LEU A 385 -3.98 -6.44 4.62
N HIS A 386 -4.10 -7.34 5.58
CA HIS A 386 -2.99 -7.95 6.32
C HIS A 386 -2.08 -6.91 7.02
N LYS A 387 -2.66 -5.73 7.35
CA LYS A 387 -1.98 -4.61 8.03
C LYS A 387 -2.61 -4.24 9.38
N GLY A 388 -3.38 -5.15 9.96
CA GLY A 388 -4.14 -4.90 11.16
C GLY A 388 -5.49 -4.24 10.90
N LEU A 389 -6.10 -3.74 11.97
CA LEU A 389 -7.43 -3.16 11.94
C LEU A 389 -7.42 -1.70 11.47
N GLY A 390 -8.58 -1.19 11.03
CA GLY A 390 -8.79 0.23 10.73
C GLY A 390 -8.48 0.67 9.31
N SER A 391 -8.17 -0.26 8.40
CA SER A 391 -7.95 0.07 6.99
C SER A 391 -9.26 0.47 6.31
N THR A 392 -9.49 1.76 6.18
CA THR A 392 -10.63 2.40 5.51
C THR A 392 -10.14 3.48 4.58
N PHE A 393 -10.93 3.86 3.57
CA PHE A 393 -10.60 5.03 2.75
C PHE A 393 -11.08 6.32 3.42
N ARG A 394 -10.19 7.31 3.53
CA ARG A 394 -10.54 8.63 4.05
C ARG A 394 -11.62 9.29 3.17
N PRO A 395 -12.66 9.87 3.75
CA PRO A 395 -13.72 10.49 2.95
C PRO A 395 -13.27 11.81 2.27
N TRP A 396 -12.22 12.46 2.78
CA TRP A 396 -11.79 13.78 2.29
C TRP A 396 -10.74 13.73 1.17
N ASP A 397 -9.95 12.67 1.05
CA ASP A 397 -8.89 12.56 0.02
C ASP A 397 -8.80 11.19 -0.64
N ARG A 398 -9.72 10.27 -0.31
CA ARG A 398 -9.80 8.91 -0.84
C ARG A 398 -8.53 8.07 -0.60
N GLN A 399 -7.67 8.51 0.32
CA GLN A 399 -6.47 7.79 0.71
C GLN A 399 -6.82 6.62 1.65
N LEU A 400 -6.31 5.45 1.37
CA LEU A 400 -6.37 4.30 2.26
C LEU A 400 -5.61 4.61 3.56
N ARG A 401 -6.27 4.46 4.70
CA ARG A 401 -5.63 4.43 6.02
C ARG A 401 -4.88 3.13 6.16
N GLN A 402 -3.60 3.20 6.41
CA GLN A 402 -2.76 2.03 6.53
C GLN A 402 -1.49 2.33 7.33
N SER A 403 -0.98 1.33 8.02
CA SER A 403 0.38 1.37 8.55
C SER A 403 1.41 1.31 7.43
N LEU A 404 2.57 1.92 7.67
CA LEU A 404 3.77 1.74 6.87
C LEU A 404 4.78 0.92 7.68
N TYR A 405 5.82 0.46 7.02
CA TYR A 405 6.86 -0.33 7.66
C TYR A 405 8.21 0.33 7.51
N LEU A 406 9.01 0.26 8.56
CA LEU A 406 10.42 0.57 8.50
C LEU A 406 11.17 -0.73 8.25
N VAL A 407 11.95 -0.74 7.20
CA VAL A 407 12.81 -1.87 6.86
C VAL A 407 14.27 -1.42 6.80
N LYS A 408 15.17 -2.33 7.12
CA LYS A 408 16.62 -2.17 6.92
C LYS A 408 17.07 -3.11 5.82
N ILE A 409 17.81 -2.62 4.86
CA ILE A 409 18.41 -3.43 3.80
C ILE A 409 19.45 -4.35 4.44
N ASN A 410 19.36 -5.65 4.16
CA ASN A 410 20.30 -6.63 4.70
C ASN A 410 21.57 -6.64 3.83
N ALA A 411 22.70 -6.37 4.47
CA ALA A 411 24.01 -6.36 3.78
C ALA A 411 24.46 -7.75 3.32
N ASN A 412 24.00 -8.82 3.98
CA ASN A 412 24.43 -10.19 3.73
C ASN A 412 23.22 -11.14 3.70
N PRO A 413 22.32 -11.01 2.71
CA PRO A 413 21.15 -11.87 2.62
C PRO A 413 21.54 -13.30 2.25
N LYS A 414 20.84 -14.28 2.85
CA LYS A 414 21.00 -15.71 2.50
C LYS A 414 20.21 -16.07 1.25
N ASP A 415 19.13 -15.36 1.03
CA ASP A 415 18.18 -15.51 -0.06
C ASP A 415 17.45 -14.18 -0.31
N ARG A 416 16.58 -14.11 -1.30
CA ARG A 416 15.84 -12.90 -1.63
C ARG A 416 14.84 -12.50 -0.52
N ILE A 417 14.29 -13.45 0.22
CA ILE A 417 13.37 -13.17 1.33
C ILE A 417 14.10 -12.39 2.42
N SER A 418 15.30 -12.83 2.79
CA SER A 418 16.12 -12.18 3.82
C SER A 418 16.82 -10.88 3.35
N GLY A 419 16.56 -10.41 2.13
CA GLY A 419 17.12 -9.16 1.58
C GLY A 419 16.73 -7.88 2.32
N ALA A 420 15.67 -7.95 3.16
CA ALA A 420 15.27 -6.88 4.06
C ALA A 420 15.00 -7.42 5.46
N ILE A 421 15.18 -6.57 6.45
CA ILE A 421 14.89 -6.84 7.86
C ILE A 421 13.79 -5.88 8.30
N LEU A 422 12.66 -6.41 8.73
CA LEU A 422 11.59 -5.61 9.32
C LEU A 422 12.06 -5.02 10.66
N VAL A 423 12.06 -3.70 10.77
CA VAL A 423 12.48 -2.97 11.98
C VAL A 423 11.28 -2.59 12.84
N GLY A 424 10.17 -2.24 12.21
CA GLY A 424 8.95 -1.88 12.93
C GLY A 424 7.85 -1.32 12.04
N GLU A 425 6.71 -1.11 12.67
CA GLU A 425 5.51 -0.51 12.08
C GLU A 425 5.50 1.00 12.33
N LEU A 426 5.00 1.77 11.36
CA LEU A 426 4.89 3.23 11.40
C LEU A 426 3.40 3.65 11.30
N PRO A 427 2.94 4.67 12.05
CA PRO A 427 3.71 5.58 12.91
C PRO A 427 4.30 4.88 14.14
N ALA A 428 5.55 5.19 14.43
CA ALA A 428 6.26 4.60 15.56
C ALA A 428 5.85 5.19 16.94
N ILE A 429 5.18 6.34 16.92
CA ILE A 429 4.75 7.06 18.12
C ILE A 429 3.27 7.42 17.96
N TYR A 430 2.48 7.12 18.97
CA TYR A 430 1.10 7.58 19.13
C TYR A 430 0.80 7.77 20.62
N MET A 431 -0.16 8.62 20.92
CA MET A 431 -0.56 8.86 22.32
C MET A 431 -1.32 7.62 22.84
N PRO A 432 -1.06 7.19 24.08
CA PRO A 432 -1.85 6.14 24.71
C PRO A 432 -3.34 6.50 24.70
N GLY A 433 -4.19 5.53 24.37
CA GLY A 433 -5.63 5.72 24.29
C GLY A 433 -6.13 6.38 23.00
N THR A 434 -5.24 6.65 22.01
CA THR A 434 -5.65 7.10 20.68
C THR A 434 -6.36 5.96 19.94
N GLU A 435 -7.53 6.25 19.41
CA GLU A 435 -8.29 5.33 18.58
C GLU A 435 -7.51 4.95 17.32
N LEU A 436 -7.74 3.73 16.81
CA LEU A 436 -6.96 3.15 15.73
C LEU A 436 -7.00 4.02 14.45
N VAL A 437 -8.16 4.53 14.09
CA VAL A 437 -8.33 5.42 12.93
C VAL A 437 -7.55 6.72 13.11
N GLU A 438 -7.62 7.33 14.30
CA GLU A 438 -6.85 8.53 14.63
C GLU A 438 -5.34 8.30 14.58
N ARG A 439 -4.90 7.12 15.02
CA ARG A 439 -3.49 6.70 14.93
C ARG A 439 -3.03 6.67 13.47
N LEU A 440 -3.82 6.07 12.58
CA LEU A 440 -3.51 6.00 11.15
C LEU A 440 -3.59 7.38 10.47
N ASP A 441 -4.47 8.25 10.94
CA ASP A 441 -4.59 9.64 10.46
C ASP A 441 -3.45 10.57 10.92
N GLN A 442 -2.53 10.09 11.77
CA GLN A 442 -1.28 10.78 12.05
C GLN A 442 -0.31 10.79 10.87
N LEU A 443 -0.49 9.90 9.90
CA LEU A 443 0.28 9.89 8.65
C LEU A 443 -0.49 10.63 7.54
N GLY A 444 0.17 11.58 6.91
CA GLY A 444 -0.40 12.32 5.77
C GLY A 444 -1.32 13.49 6.17
N ASP A 445 -2.03 14.04 5.20
CA ASP A 445 -2.84 15.24 5.39
C ASP A 445 -4.13 14.95 6.16
N MET A 446 -4.39 15.75 7.18
CA MET A 446 -5.70 15.76 7.85
C MET A 446 -6.74 16.45 6.96
N GLN A 447 -8.03 16.24 7.24
CA GLN A 447 -9.13 16.86 6.49
C GLN A 447 -8.97 18.37 6.31
N ARG A 448 -8.51 19.10 7.35
CA ARG A 448 -8.30 20.55 7.30
C ARG A 448 -7.14 21.00 6.40
N GLN A 449 -6.23 20.09 6.05
CA GLN A 449 -5.04 20.35 5.23
C GLN A 449 -5.27 20.00 3.78
N THR A 450 -6.25 19.14 3.48
CA THR A 450 -6.56 18.73 2.11
C THR A 450 -7.21 19.87 1.31
N LYS A 451 -6.93 19.89 0.02
CA LYS A 451 -7.56 20.77 -0.96
C LYS A 451 -8.54 20.02 -1.86
N CYS A 452 -8.80 18.75 -1.59
CA CYS A 452 -9.83 17.96 -2.24
C CYS A 452 -11.21 18.50 -1.84
N LYS A 453 -12.04 18.86 -2.81
CA LYS A 453 -13.38 19.43 -2.61
C LYS A 453 -14.43 18.56 -3.26
#